data_2e982c2176e9f40dd3adc1ddf8605439
#
_entry.id   2e982c2176e9f40dd3adc1ddf8605439
#
_cell.length_a   1.000
_cell.length_b   1.000
_cell.length_c   1.000
_cell.angle_alpha   90.00
_cell.angle_beta   90.00
_cell.angle_gamma   90.00
#
_symmetry.space_group_name_H-M   'P 1'
#
loop_
_entity.id
_entity.type
_entity.pdbx_description
1 polymer ?
#
loop_
_entity_poly.entity_id
_entity_poly.type
_entity_poly.pdbx_seq_one_letter_code
_entity_poly.pdbx_strand_id
1 'polypeptide(L)'
;VADAEPVAGVREHPGLGLELAAADGPVRLGRGRWVTGRDDVGGEAGLELWFADERGVWRLRFEDAARDDAAETLAALERAGYSLELVSGDRRPTAETLGHALGLDAVTAEATPADKVARLAALRDAGRHVLMVGDGLNDAPALAAAHASISPASAMDVSQTAADAVFQGEQLSAVVDTLATARAADRLVRQNLALAFAYNVVTVPIALAGLVTPLIAAVAMSASSILVVSNALRLGWQRVRLPGGKDGR
;
A
#
# COMPACT_ATOMS: atom_id res chain seq x y z
N VAL A 1 -24.56 -1.52 10.15
CA VAL A 1 -25.17 -0.29 9.63
C VAL A 1 -26.45 -0.73 8.96
N ALA A 2 -27.60 -0.24 9.46
CA ALA A 2 -28.91 -0.54 8.86
C ALA A 2 -28.92 0.05 7.44
N ASP A 3 -29.47 -0.72 6.47
CA ASP A 3 -29.77 -0.24 5.13
C ASP A 3 -30.76 0.93 5.24
N ALA A 4 -30.23 2.16 5.25
CA ALA A 4 -31.05 3.36 5.23
C ALA A 4 -31.45 3.64 3.78
N GLU A 5 -32.74 3.63 3.48
CA GLU A 5 -33.23 4.03 2.17
C GLU A 5 -32.88 5.51 1.90
N PRO A 6 -32.48 5.84 0.65
CA PRO A 6 -32.21 7.21 0.26
C PRO A 6 -33.43 8.11 0.48
N VAL A 7 -33.22 9.25 1.16
CA VAL A 7 -34.30 10.22 1.41
C VAL A 7 -34.59 10.97 0.12
N ALA A 8 -35.87 10.90 -0.35
CA ALA A 8 -36.29 11.62 -1.54
C ALA A 8 -36.41 13.15 -1.27
N GLY A 9 -36.14 13.95 -2.31
CA GLY A 9 -36.33 15.43 -2.24
C GLY A 9 -35.09 16.19 -1.73
N VAL A 10 -33.98 15.51 -1.52
CA VAL A 10 -32.72 16.17 -1.16
C VAL A 10 -32.17 16.94 -2.36
N ARG A 11 -31.79 18.21 -2.13
CA ARG A 11 -31.10 19.06 -3.11
C ARG A 11 -29.64 19.23 -2.74
N GLU A 12 -28.78 19.08 -3.73
CA GLU A 12 -27.36 19.37 -3.59
C GLU A 12 -27.11 20.84 -3.91
N HIS A 13 -26.35 21.51 -3.03
CA HIS A 13 -25.79 22.84 -3.22
C HIS A 13 -24.27 22.68 -3.45
N PRO A 14 -23.80 22.78 -4.71
CA PRO A 14 -22.40 22.50 -5.03
C PRO A 14 -21.43 23.29 -4.16
N GLY A 15 -20.50 22.57 -3.52
CA GLY A 15 -19.49 23.17 -2.63
C GLY A 15 -20.00 23.62 -1.26
N LEU A 16 -21.29 23.50 -0.95
CA LEU A 16 -21.90 23.86 0.33
C LEU A 16 -22.41 22.65 1.09
N GLY A 17 -23.20 21.78 0.45
CA GLY A 17 -23.78 20.60 1.09
C GLY A 17 -25.12 20.19 0.52
N LEU A 18 -25.87 19.42 1.31
CA LEU A 18 -27.17 18.87 0.99
C LEU A 18 -28.28 19.56 1.83
N GLU A 19 -29.42 19.82 1.22
CA GLU A 19 -30.59 20.41 1.88
C GLU A 19 -31.83 19.58 1.55
N LEU A 20 -32.65 19.34 2.58
CA LEU A 20 -33.97 18.76 2.47
C LEU A 20 -34.98 19.74 3.03
N ALA A 21 -36.01 20.10 2.24
CA ALA A 21 -37.14 20.88 2.71
C ALA A 21 -38.07 19.98 3.54
N ALA A 22 -38.14 20.23 4.85
CA ALA A 22 -39.05 19.54 5.76
C ALA A 22 -40.11 20.53 6.28
N ALA A 23 -41.22 20.00 6.85
CA ALA A 23 -42.36 20.83 7.32
C ALA A 23 -41.95 21.80 8.43
N ASP A 24 -41.00 21.38 9.29
CA ASP A 24 -40.56 22.13 10.47
C ASP A 24 -39.27 22.93 10.25
N GLY A 25 -38.85 23.07 8.99
CA GLY A 25 -37.66 23.82 8.59
C GLY A 25 -36.67 22.99 7.73
N PRO A 26 -35.70 23.67 7.11
CA PRO A 26 -34.76 22.96 6.26
C PRO A 26 -33.78 22.10 7.09
N VAL A 27 -33.65 20.82 6.71
CA VAL A 27 -32.60 19.94 7.20
C VAL A 27 -31.36 20.12 6.32
N ARG A 28 -30.22 20.43 6.90
CA ARG A 28 -28.97 20.70 6.16
C ARG A 28 -27.84 19.85 6.65
N LEU A 29 -27.02 19.39 5.68
CA LEU A 29 -25.78 18.64 5.92
C LEU A 29 -24.68 19.24 5.04
N GLY A 30 -23.61 19.76 5.62
CA GLY A 30 -22.56 20.37 4.82
C GLY A 30 -21.57 21.23 5.60
N ARG A 31 -21.08 22.28 4.96
CA ARG A 31 -20.12 23.21 5.57
C ARG A 31 -20.76 23.99 6.72
N GLY A 32 -20.03 24.15 7.83
CA GLY A 32 -20.52 24.75 9.07
C GLY A 32 -21.13 26.13 8.86
N ARG A 33 -20.46 27.01 8.15
CA ARG A 33 -20.94 28.35 7.81
C ARG A 33 -22.31 28.36 7.10
N TRP A 34 -22.48 27.46 6.15
CA TRP A 34 -23.72 27.34 5.38
C TRP A 34 -24.84 26.66 6.17
N VAL A 35 -24.50 25.65 6.98
CA VAL A 35 -25.51 24.94 7.81
C VAL A 35 -26.00 25.80 8.96
N THR A 36 -25.10 26.52 9.63
CA THR A 36 -25.44 27.31 10.84
C THR A 36 -25.83 28.75 10.55
N GLY A 37 -25.47 29.28 9.36
CA GLY A 37 -25.60 30.70 9.05
C GLY A 37 -24.62 31.61 9.82
N ARG A 38 -23.61 31.03 10.50
CA ARG A 38 -22.65 31.76 11.35
C ARG A 38 -21.27 31.76 10.73
N ASP A 39 -20.62 32.91 10.76
CA ASP A 39 -19.27 33.10 10.19
C ASP A 39 -18.15 32.60 11.11
N ASP A 40 -18.43 32.41 12.38
CA ASP A 40 -17.51 31.99 13.42
C ASP A 40 -17.38 30.47 13.56
N VAL A 41 -18.05 29.69 12.71
CA VAL A 41 -18.04 28.23 12.73
C VAL A 41 -17.28 27.68 11.56
N GLY A 42 -16.38 26.74 11.87
CA GLY A 42 -15.48 26.13 10.89
C GLY A 42 -14.14 26.86 10.83
N GLY A 43 -13.07 26.12 10.72
CA GLY A 43 -11.70 26.67 10.63
C GLY A 43 -10.70 26.01 11.54
N GLU A 44 -11.12 25.07 12.38
CA GLU A 44 -10.18 24.17 13.04
C GLU A 44 -9.60 23.17 12.04
N ALA A 45 -8.37 22.79 12.22
CA ALA A 45 -7.71 21.78 11.40
C ALA A 45 -8.47 20.44 11.52
N GLY A 46 -8.97 19.92 10.40
CA GLY A 46 -9.65 18.63 10.33
C GLY A 46 -10.84 18.64 9.34
N LEU A 47 -11.22 17.46 8.90
CA LEU A 47 -12.44 17.24 8.13
C LEU A 47 -13.63 17.31 9.08
N GLU A 48 -14.53 18.26 8.81
CA GLU A 48 -15.75 18.41 9.59
C GLU A 48 -16.97 18.51 8.67
N LEU A 49 -18.06 17.94 9.14
CA LEU A 49 -19.37 18.05 8.52
C LEU A 49 -20.37 18.53 9.57
N TRP A 50 -21.21 19.44 9.21
CA TRP A 50 -22.23 19.97 10.09
C TRP A 50 -23.59 19.48 9.63
N PHE A 51 -24.43 19.12 10.58
CA PHE A 51 -25.82 18.71 10.38
C PHE A 51 -26.73 19.61 11.20
N ALA A 52 -27.84 20.08 10.63
CA ALA A 52 -28.84 20.83 11.33
C ALA A 52 -30.23 20.34 10.94
N ASP A 53 -31.08 20.15 11.93
CA ASP A 53 -32.53 19.94 11.78
C ASP A 53 -33.31 20.74 12.86
N GLU A 54 -34.62 20.51 13.00
CA GLU A 54 -35.48 21.11 14.00
C GLU A 54 -35.02 20.90 15.45
N ARG A 55 -34.24 19.85 15.72
CA ARG A 55 -33.81 19.45 17.07
C ARG A 55 -32.51 20.12 17.47
N GLY A 56 -31.73 20.61 16.50
CA GLY A 56 -30.47 21.27 16.81
C GLY A 56 -29.45 21.26 15.69
N VAL A 57 -28.23 21.57 16.08
CA VAL A 57 -27.08 21.61 15.21
C VAL A 57 -25.99 20.69 15.78
N TRP A 58 -25.49 19.81 14.96
CA TRP A 58 -24.42 18.85 15.33
C TRP A 58 -23.21 19.06 14.46
N ARG A 59 -22.05 18.96 15.06
CA ARG A 59 -20.76 18.95 14.39
C ARG A 59 -20.22 17.53 14.39
N LEU A 60 -20.00 16.96 13.21
CA LEU A 60 -19.34 15.70 12.98
C LEU A 60 -17.88 15.99 12.66
N ARG A 61 -16.97 15.51 13.48
CA ARG A 61 -15.52 15.58 13.22
C ARG A 61 -15.08 14.24 12.68
N PHE A 62 -14.32 14.27 11.60
CA PHE A 62 -13.67 13.10 11.06
C PHE A 62 -12.18 13.25 11.37
N GLU A 63 -11.65 12.27 12.08
CA GLU A 63 -10.22 12.16 12.30
C GLU A 63 -9.72 11.07 11.37
N ASP A 64 -8.79 11.42 10.48
CA ASP A 64 -8.03 10.43 9.72
C ASP A 64 -7.09 9.72 10.69
N ALA A 65 -7.53 8.58 11.16
CA ALA A 65 -6.68 7.72 11.99
C ALA A 65 -5.74 6.92 11.08
N ALA A 66 -4.46 6.92 11.44
CA ALA A 66 -3.56 5.95 10.87
C ALA A 66 -4.07 4.53 11.15
N ARG A 67 -3.76 3.58 10.28
CA ARG A 67 -4.08 2.16 10.52
C ARG A 67 -3.43 1.71 11.83
N ASP A 68 -4.12 0.89 12.59
CA ASP A 68 -3.68 0.47 13.94
C ASP A 68 -2.27 -0.15 13.95
N ASP A 69 -1.91 -0.85 12.88
CA ASP A 69 -0.61 -1.49 12.72
C ASP A 69 0.44 -0.63 11.98
N ALA A 70 0.12 0.61 11.60
CA ALA A 70 0.98 1.43 10.77
C ALA A 70 2.34 1.70 11.43
N ALA A 71 2.36 2.17 12.67
CA ALA A 71 3.59 2.52 13.38
C ALA A 71 4.52 1.29 13.54
N GLU A 72 3.96 0.13 13.90
CA GLU A 72 4.72 -1.11 14.04
C GLU A 72 5.28 -1.58 12.68
N THR A 73 4.47 -1.50 11.64
CA THR A 73 4.85 -1.85 10.27
C THR A 73 5.99 -0.99 9.76
N LEU A 74 5.90 0.34 9.92
CA LEU A 74 6.95 1.28 9.51
C LEU A 74 8.24 1.01 10.27
N ALA A 75 8.18 0.84 11.59
CA ALA A 75 9.34 0.48 12.40
C ALA A 75 9.97 -0.87 11.99
N ALA A 76 9.17 -1.83 11.51
CA ALA A 76 9.68 -3.09 10.97
C ALA A 76 10.42 -2.89 9.64
N LEU A 77 9.92 -2.03 8.77
CA LEU A 77 10.56 -1.69 7.51
C LEU A 77 11.87 -0.94 7.72
N GLU A 78 11.93 0.02 8.62
CA GLU A 78 13.16 0.75 8.99
C GLU A 78 14.23 -0.20 9.56
N ARG A 79 13.85 -1.08 10.47
CA ARG A 79 14.76 -2.12 11.00
C ARG A 79 15.28 -3.06 9.91
N ALA A 80 14.50 -3.27 8.85
CA ALA A 80 14.91 -4.05 7.69
C ALA A 80 15.79 -3.27 6.71
N GLY A 81 16.12 -1.99 7.02
CA GLY A 81 17.02 -1.12 6.26
C GLY A 81 16.34 -0.32 5.13
N TYR A 82 15.02 -0.19 5.14
CA TYR A 82 14.32 0.69 4.22
C TYR A 82 14.30 2.13 4.72
N SER A 83 14.47 3.09 3.82
CA SER A 83 14.19 4.50 4.08
C SER A 83 12.73 4.77 3.76
N LEU A 84 12.02 5.43 4.65
CA LEU A 84 10.59 5.68 4.53
C LEU A 84 10.32 7.16 4.26
N GLU A 85 9.31 7.43 3.44
CA GLU A 85 8.86 8.79 3.13
C GLU A 85 7.32 8.79 3.00
N LEU A 86 6.67 9.78 3.64
CA LEU A 86 5.25 10.06 3.47
C LEU A 86 5.08 11.15 2.41
N VAL A 87 4.35 10.85 1.34
CA VAL A 87 3.98 11.82 0.31
C VAL A 87 2.47 11.92 0.23
N SER A 88 1.90 13.00 0.76
CA SER A 88 0.45 13.21 0.88
C SER A 88 0.00 14.42 0.08
N GLY A 89 -1.22 14.34 -0.48
CA GLY A 89 -1.94 15.49 -1.03
C GLY A 89 -2.60 16.39 0.02
N ASP A 90 -2.58 15.99 1.28
CA ASP A 90 -3.17 16.72 2.38
C ASP A 90 -2.43 18.01 2.70
N ARG A 91 -3.12 18.91 3.41
CA ARG A 91 -2.52 20.14 3.92
C ARG A 91 -1.33 19.82 4.82
N ARG A 92 -0.33 20.68 4.76
CA ARG A 92 0.93 20.52 5.51
C ARG A 92 0.73 20.17 7.00
N PRO A 93 -0.12 20.88 7.80
CA PRO A 93 -0.29 20.53 9.21
C PRO A 93 -0.82 19.12 9.44
N THR A 94 -1.71 18.63 8.58
CA THR A 94 -2.28 17.27 8.67
C THR A 94 -1.23 16.22 8.35
N ALA A 95 -0.51 16.38 7.23
CA ALA A 95 0.53 15.46 6.82
C ALA A 95 1.70 15.40 7.80
N GLU A 96 2.13 16.54 8.33
CA GLU A 96 3.21 16.61 9.33
C GLU A 96 2.79 15.98 10.67
N THR A 97 1.54 16.21 11.12
CA THR A 97 1.00 15.58 12.33
C THR A 97 0.99 14.05 12.17
N LEU A 98 0.51 13.55 11.04
CA LEU A 98 0.49 12.12 10.74
C LEU A 98 1.92 11.55 10.66
N GLY A 99 2.81 12.22 9.93
CA GLY A 99 4.21 11.80 9.81
C GLY A 99 4.90 11.70 11.16
N HIS A 100 4.70 12.71 12.01
CA HIS A 100 5.26 12.73 13.37
C HIS A 100 4.69 11.61 14.25
N ALA A 101 3.37 11.38 14.18
CA ALA A 101 2.70 10.29 14.91
C ALA A 101 3.20 8.90 14.48
N LEU A 102 3.62 8.77 13.21
CA LEU A 102 4.17 7.55 12.64
C LEU A 102 5.70 7.44 12.76
N GLY A 103 6.38 8.45 13.32
CA GLY A 103 7.84 8.47 13.46
C GLY A 103 8.60 8.70 12.16
N LEU A 104 7.97 9.31 11.14
CA LEU A 104 8.58 9.58 9.85
C LEU A 104 9.22 10.97 9.82
N ASP A 105 10.51 11.04 9.51
CA ASP A 105 11.25 12.30 9.36
C ASP A 105 11.03 12.96 7.98
N ALA A 106 10.78 12.14 6.96
CA ALA A 106 10.60 12.61 5.59
C ALA A 106 9.09 12.70 5.25
N VAL A 107 8.56 13.92 5.22
CA VAL A 107 7.16 14.19 4.90
C VAL A 107 7.08 15.25 3.79
N THR A 108 6.40 14.90 2.71
CA THR A 108 6.05 15.82 1.61
C THR A 108 4.53 15.99 1.61
N ALA A 109 4.07 17.19 1.94
CA ALA A 109 2.66 17.55 1.98
C ALA A 109 2.22 18.29 0.71
N GLU A 110 0.90 18.41 0.49
CA GLU A 110 0.29 19.16 -0.62
C GLU A 110 0.75 18.68 -2.00
N ALA A 111 1.18 17.42 -2.10
CA ALA A 111 1.70 16.83 -3.31
C ALA A 111 0.58 16.49 -4.30
N THR A 112 0.66 17.06 -5.49
CA THR A 112 -0.20 16.65 -6.60
C THR A 112 0.19 15.27 -7.14
N PRO A 113 -0.65 14.59 -7.94
CA PRO A 113 -0.26 13.36 -8.62
C PRO A 113 1.02 13.51 -9.47
N ALA A 114 1.20 14.67 -10.09
CA ALA A 114 2.41 14.97 -10.88
C ALA A 114 3.66 15.09 -9.98
N ASP A 115 3.53 15.71 -8.81
CA ASP A 115 4.63 15.83 -7.84
C ASP A 115 5.07 14.47 -7.32
N LYS A 116 4.12 13.56 -7.05
CA LYS A 116 4.40 12.17 -6.66
C LYS A 116 5.22 11.45 -7.72
N VAL A 117 4.82 11.55 -9.00
CA VAL A 117 5.56 10.96 -10.11
C VAL A 117 6.95 11.58 -10.26
N ALA A 118 7.06 12.92 -10.16
CA ALA A 118 8.35 13.60 -10.22
C ALA A 118 9.29 13.19 -9.07
N ARG A 119 8.76 13.01 -7.86
CA ARG A 119 9.54 12.51 -6.72
C ARG A 119 10.08 11.11 -6.96
N LEU A 120 9.25 10.21 -7.50
CA LEU A 120 9.67 8.84 -7.86
C LEU A 120 10.76 8.85 -8.94
N ALA A 121 10.62 9.70 -9.94
CA ALA A 121 11.64 9.87 -10.97
C ALA A 121 12.97 10.35 -10.40
N ALA A 122 12.96 11.37 -9.53
CA ALA A 122 14.16 11.87 -8.87
C ALA A 122 14.87 10.80 -8.02
N LEU A 123 14.10 9.98 -7.29
CA LEU A 123 14.65 8.86 -6.51
C LEU A 123 15.27 7.79 -7.41
N ARG A 124 14.61 7.44 -8.52
CA ARG A 124 15.12 6.50 -9.51
C ARG A 124 16.42 7.02 -10.15
N ASP A 125 16.47 8.30 -10.52
CA ASP A 125 17.64 8.92 -11.15
C ASP A 125 18.82 9.00 -10.16
N ALA A 126 18.54 9.02 -8.85
CA ALA A 126 19.52 8.86 -7.78
C ALA A 126 19.91 7.39 -7.52
N GLY A 127 19.48 6.44 -8.37
CA GLY A 127 19.79 5.01 -8.24
C GLY A 127 19.03 4.28 -7.14
N ARG A 128 17.93 4.86 -6.64
CA ARG A 128 17.11 4.23 -5.60
C ARG A 128 16.01 3.36 -6.23
N HIS A 129 15.79 2.19 -5.65
CA HIS A 129 14.65 1.34 -5.97
C HIS A 129 13.51 1.67 -5.01
N VAL A 130 12.39 2.13 -5.54
CA VAL A 130 11.28 2.64 -4.74
C VAL A 130 10.10 1.67 -4.80
N LEU A 131 9.61 1.27 -3.63
CA LEU A 131 8.30 0.65 -3.48
C LEU A 131 7.28 1.74 -3.15
N MET A 132 6.28 1.90 -3.99
CA MET A 132 5.14 2.77 -3.75
C MET A 132 4.00 1.98 -3.12
N VAL A 133 3.44 2.51 -2.03
CA VAL A 133 2.20 1.98 -1.41
C VAL A 133 1.16 3.09 -1.46
N GLY A 134 0.01 2.82 -2.09
CA GLY A 134 -1.04 3.82 -2.25
C GLY A 134 -2.40 3.17 -2.48
N ASP A 135 -3.48 3.87 -2.11
CA ASP A 135 -4.86 3.40 -2.20
C ASP A 135 -5.81 4.37 -2.91
N GLY A 136 -5.38 5.60 -3.16
CA GLY A 136 -6.19 6.64 -3.77
C GLY A 136 -6.18 6.63 -5.30
N LEU A 137 -7.27 7.12 -5.89
CA LEU A 137 -7.39 7.34 -7.34
C LEU A 137 -6.23 8.20 -7.87
N ASN A 138 -5.79 9.18 -7.09
CA ASN A 138 -4.70 10.09 -7.43
C ASN A 138 -3.32 9.42 -7.38
N ASP A 139 -3.20 8.23 -6.80
CA ASP A 139 -1.96 7.48 -6.68
C ASP A 139 -1.68 6.56 -7.87
N ALA A 140 -2.68 6.28 -8.71
CA ALA A 140 -2.52 5.37 -9.85
C ALA A 140 -1.36 5.75 -10.79
N PRO A 141 -1.12 7.03 -11.16
CA PRO A 141 0.06 7.40 -11.96
C PRO A 141 1.39 7.15 -11.23
N ALA A 142 1.44 7.36 -9.91
CA ALA A 142 2.62 7.13 -9.09
C ALA A 142 2.88 5.62 -8.90
N LEU A 143 1.84 4.82 -8.66
CA LEU A 143 1.93 3.36 -8.59
C LEU A 143 2.53 2.79 -9.88
N ALA A 144 2.02 3.22 -11.04
CA ALA A 144 2.53 2.79 -12.35
C ALA A 144 3.95 3.26 -12.65
N ALA A 145 4.40 4.40 -12.08
CA ALA A 145 5.74 4.96 -12.30
C ALA A 145 6.80 4.44 -11.32
N ALA A 146 6.41 3.77 -10.26
CA ALA A 146 7.31 3.24 -9.25
C ALA A 146 8.16 2.07 -9.80
N HIS A 147 9.23 1.69 -9.06
CA HIS A 147 10.01 0.50 -9.37
C HIS A 147 9.24 -0.79 -9.02
N ALA A 148 8.50 -0.74 -7.94
CA ALA A 148 7.49 -1.72 -7.57
C ALA A 148 6.36 -1.00 -6.83
N SER A 149 5.14 -1.54 -6.88
CA SER A 149 3.98 -0.90 -6.29
C SER A 149 3.02 -1.90 -5.66
N ILE A 150 2.42 -1.48 -4.54
CA ILE A 150 1.44 -2.29 -3.79
C ILE A 150 0.23 -1.42 -3.46
N SER A 151 -0.97 -1.97 -3.64
CA SER A 151 -2.24 -1.34 -3.28
C SER A 151 -3.08 -2.27 -2.41
N PRO A 152 -3.85 -1.76 -1.43
CA PRO A 152 -4.83 -2.59 -0.72
C PRO A 152 -6.02 -2.94 -1.63
N ALA A 153 -6.65 -4.08 -1.39
CA ALA A 153 -7.86 -4.49 -2.11
C ALA A 153 -9.07 -3.59 -1.81
N SER A 154 -9.02 -2.79 -0.75
CA SER A 154 -10.00 -1.73 -0.46
C SER A 154 -9.81 -0.47 -1.28
N ALA A 155 -8.70 -0.35 -2.03
CA ALA A 155 -8.44 0.78 -2.91
C ALA A 155 -9.43 0.81 -4.09
N MET A 156 -9.51 1.96 -4.74
CA MET A 156 -10.29 2.11 -5.96
C MET A 156 -9.73 1.21 -7.08
N ASP A 157 -10.60 0.68 -7.95
CA ASP A 157 -10.25 -0.25 -9.04
C ASP A 157 -9.08 0.23 -9.91
N VAL A 158 -8.99 1.55 -10.13
CA VAL A 158 -7.91 2.16 -10.93
C VAL A 158 -6.55 2.01 -10.23
N SER A 159 -6.49 2.19 -8.91
CA SER A 159 -5.27 2.01 -8.13
C SER A 159 -4.85 0.55 -8.05
N GLN A 160 -5.81 -0.36 -7.88
CA GLN A 160 -5.55 -1.81 -7.92
C GLN A 160 -4.99 -2.25 -9.28
N THR A 161 -5.56 -1.73 -10.38
CA THR A 161 -5.11 -2.07 -11.74
C THR A 161 -3.73 -1.51 -12.05
N ALA A 162 -3.34 -0.37 -11.43
CA ALA A 162 -2.04 0.26 -11.64
C ALA A 162 -0.93 -0.34 -10.78
N ALA A 163 -1.26 -1.09 -9.73
CA ALA A 163 -0.29 -1.68 -8.81
C ALA A 163 0.22 -3.04 -9.32
N ASP A 164 1.50 -3.35 -9.06
CA ASP A 164 2.12 -4.65 -9.35
C ASP A 164 1.59 -5.77 -8.44
N ALA A 165 1.19 -5.42 -7.22
CA ALA A 165 0.61 -6.36 -6.26
C ALA A 165 -0.53 -5.72 -5.49
N VAL A 166 -1.52 -6.55 -5.12
CA VAL A 166 -2.66 -6.14 -4.30
C VAL A 166 -2.72 -7.03 -3.07
N PHE A 167 -2.81 -6.42 -1.88
CA PHE A 167 -2.98 -7.17 -0.65
C PHE A 167 -4.42 -7.08 -0.13
N GLN A 168 -4.88 -8.16 0.49
CA GLN A 168 -6.21 -8.23 1.10
C GLN A 168 -6.15 -7.84 2.58
N GLY A 169 -7.25 -7.25 3.06
CA GLY A 169 -7.38 -6.82 4.45
C GLY A 169 -6.98 -5.36 4.67
N GLU A 170 -7.13 -4.92 5.91
CA GLU A 170 -6.91 -3.52 6.31
C GLU A 170 -5.52 -3.28 6.92
N GLN A 171 -4.76 -4.34 7.18
CA GLN A 171 -3.47 -4.26 7.86
C GLN A 171 -2.35 -3.90 6.90
N LEU A 172 -1.57 -2.89 7.26
CA LEU A 172 -0.39 -2.45 6.51
C LEU A 172 0.76 -3.46 6.61
N SER A 173 0.78 -4.30 7.63
CA SER A 173 1.76 -5.39 7.83
C SER A 173 1.86 -6.36 6.64
N ALA A 174 0.81 -6.46 5.81
CA ALA A 174 0.83 -7.21 4.56
C ALA A 174 1.95 -6.74 3.60
N VAL A 175 2.36 -5.47 3.66
CA VAL A 175 3.50 -4.95 2.90
C VAL A 175 4.81 -5.60 3.37
N VAL A 176 4.99 -5.75 4.69
CA VAL A 176 6.14 -6.43 5.29
C VAL A 176 6.20 -7.90 4.84
N ASP A 177 5.08 -8.60 4.88
CA ASP A 177 4.97 -10.00 4.47
C ASP A 177 5.24 -10.17 2.97
N THR A 178 4.75 -9.27 2.14
CA THR A 178 5.00 -9.25 0.70
C THR A 178 6.49 -9.09 0.41
N LEU A 179 7.15 -8.12 1.04
CA LEU A 179 8.59 -7.89 0.87
C LEU A 179 9.43 -9.06 1.40
N ALA A 180 9.03 -9.64 2.52
CA ALA A 180 9.70 -10.82 3.07
C ALA A 180 9.61 -12.00 2.09
N THR A 181 8.42 -12.23 1.54
CA THR A 181 8.17 -13.30 0.57
C THR A 181 8.95 -13.07 -0.72
N ALA A 182 8.95 -11.85 -1.24
CA ALA A 182 9.71 -11.48 -2.45
C ALA A 182 11.22 -11.72 -2.28
N ARG A 183 11.80 -11.31 -1.13
CA ARG A 183 13.22 -11.55 -0.81
C ARG A 183 13.54 -13.04 -0.67
N ALA A 184 12.64 -13.82 -0.09
CA ALA A 184 12.82 -15.26 0.02
C ALA A 184 12.74 -15.94 -1.35
N ALA A 185 11.80 -15.53 -2.19
CA ALA A 185 11.68 -16.01 -3.57
C ALA A 185 12.94 -15.70 -4.39
N ASP A 186 13.45 -14.46 -4.35
CA ASP A 186 14.70 -14.09 -5.05
C ASP A 186 15.89 -14.97 -4.60
N ARG A 187 16.00 -15.22 -3.30
CA ARG A 187 17.06 -16.11 -2.77
C ARG A 187 16.94 -17.54 -3.34
N LEU A 188 15.73 -18.08 -3.40
CA LEU A 188 15.51 -19.42 -3.96
C LEU A 188 15.76 -19.45 -5.48
N VAL A 189 15.40 -18.40 -6.20
CA VAL A 189 15.70 -18.25 -7.64
C VAL A 189 17.22 -18.26 -7.86
N ARG A 190 17.99 -17.49 -7.09
CA ARG A 190 19.45 -17.47 -7.16
C ARG A 190 20.06 -18.82 -6.82
N GLN A 191 19.53 -19.53 -5.81
CA GLN A 191 19.95 -20.88 -5.47
C GLN A 191 19.69 -21.86 -6.62
N ASN A 192 18.51 -21.82 -7.22
CA ASN A 192 18.16 -22.69 -8.33
C ASN A 192 19.04 -22.43 -9.56
N LEU A 193 19.31 -21.13 -9.85
CA LEU A 193 20.21 -20.75 -10.94
C LEU A 193 21.65 -21.25 -10.70
N ALA A 194 22.14 -21.12 -9.46
CA ALA A 194 23.45 -21.65 -9.09
C ALA A 194 23.52 -23.18 -9.19
N LEU A 195 22.47 -23.89 -8.75
CA LEU A 195 22.38 -25.35 -8.90
C LEU A 195 22.38 -25.77 -10.36
N ALA A 196 21.59 -25.07 -11.22
CA ALA A 196 21.53 -25.33 -12.64
C ALA A 196 22.90 -25.09 -13.32
N PHE A 197 23.59 -24.02 -12.94
CA PHE A 197 24.93 -23.73 -13.43
C PHE A 197 25.95 -24.82 -13.01
N ALA A 198 25.98 -25.15 -11.71
CA ALA A 198 26.87 -26.19 -11.18
C ALA A 198 26.61 -27.54 -11.83
N TYR A 199 25.35 -27.91 -12.05
CA TYR A 199 24.98 -29.13 -12.78
C TYR A 199 25.58 -29.12 -14.19
N ASN A 200 25.47 -28.03 -14.94
CA ASN A 200 26.01 -27.95 -16.29
C ASN A 200 27.57 -27.98 -16.32
N VAL A 201 28.21 -27.31 -15.35
CA VAL A 201 29.68 -27.33 -15.22
C VAL A 201 30.23 -28.75 -15.02
N VAL A 202 29.48 -29.61 -14.36
CA VAL A 202 29.86 -31.01 -14.14
C VAL A 202 29.44 -31.90 -15.30
N THR A 203 28.19 -31.79 -15.74
CA THR A 203 27.66 -32.77 -16.72
C THR A 203 28.16 -32.57 -18.14
N VAL A 204 28.40 -31.31 -18.57
CA VAL A 204 28.86 -31.04 -19.93
C VAL A 204 30.25 -31.62 -20.22
N PRO A 205 31.29 -31.44 -19.36
CA PRO A 205 32.58 -32.09 -19.59
C PRO A 205 32.51 -33.62 -19.59
N ILE A 206 31.70 -34.20 -18.69
CA ILE A 206 31.54 -35.67 -18.62
C ILE A 206 30.88 -36.20 -19.91
N ALA A 207 29.89 -35.46 -20.44
CA ALA A 207 29.24 -35.81 -21.69
C ALA A 207 30.21 -35.70 -22.90
N LEU A 208 31.00 -34.65 -22.96
CA LEU A 208 32.01 -34.46 -24.00
C LEU A 208 33.09 -35.54 -23.97
N ALA A 209 33.40 -36.05 -22.78
CA ALA A 209 34.32 -37.20 -22.61
C ALA A 209 33.71 -38.55 -23.04
N GLY A 210 32.45 -38.57 -23.48
CA GLY A 210 31.77 -39.78 -23.92
C GLY A 210 31.38 -40.75 -22.79
N LEU A 211 31.40 -40.27 -21.53
CA LEU A 211 31.14 -41.09 -20.34
C LEU A 211 29.65 -41.15 -19.96
N VAL A 212 28.77 -40.50 -20.73
CA VAL A 212 27.32 -40.41 -20.45
C VAL A 212 26.55 -41.38 -21.34
N THR A 213 25.91 -42.39 -20.72
CA THR A 213 24.91 -43.22 -21.41
C THR A 213 23.54 -42.55 -21.42
N PRO A 214 22.61 -42.89 -22.33
CA PRO A 214 21.23 -42.34 -22.33
C PRO A 214 20.53 -42.53 -21.00
N LEU A 215 20.73 -43.64 -20.31
CA LEU A 215 20.14 -43.90 -19.00
C LEU A 215 20.69 -42.94 -17.93
N ILE A 216 21.99 -42.74 -17.89
CA ILE A 216 22.63 -41.77 -16.95
C ILE A 216 22.11 -40.36 -17.21
N ALA A 217 22.01 -39.96 -18.48
CA ALA A 217 21.46 -38.63 -18.84
C ALA A 217 20.04 -38.48 -18.37
N ALA A 218 19.15 -39.46 -18.56
CA ALA A 218 17.75 -39.40 -18.14
C ALA A 218 17.61 -39.31 -16.61
N VAL A 219 18.39 -40.11 -15.86
CA VAL A 219 18.38 -40.07 -14.40
C VAL A 219 18.90 -38.71 -13.88
N ALA A 220 20.02 -38.22 -14.43
CA ALA A 220 20.60 -36.95 -14.02
C ALA A 220 19.68 -35.76 -14.28
N MET A 221 18.99 -35.71 -15.43
CA MET A 221 18.03 -34.69 -15.77
C MET A 221 16.81 -34.73 -14.83
N SER A 222 16.28 -35.91 -14.55
CA SER A 222 15.15 -36.08 -13.63
C SER A 222 15.53 -35.67 -12.20
N ALA A 223 16.70 -36.05 -11.72
CA ALA A 223 17.19 -35.66 -10.40
C ALA A 223 17.39 -34.14 -10.27
N SER A 224 17.96 -33.50 -11.31
CA SER A 224 18.09 -32.02 -11.33
C SER A 224 16.74 -31.32 -11.25
N SER A 225 15.75 -31.78 -12.01
CA SER A 225 14.40 -31.21 -11.99
C SER A 225 13.75 -31.36 -10.62
N ILE A 226 13.84 -32.52 -9.99
CA ILE A 226 13.32 -32.76 -8.65
C ILE A 226 13.99 -31.84 -7.62
N LEU A 227 15.32 -31.67 -7.69
CA LEU A 227 16.03 -30.76 -6.77
C LEU A 227 15.57 -29.33 -6.90
N VAL A 228 15.43 -28.81 -8.12
CA VAL A 228 14.97 -27.42 -8.36
C VAL A 228 13.56 -27.23 -7.87
N VAL A 229 12.63 -28.14 -8.19
CA VAL A 229 11.25 -28.07 -7.73
C VAL A 229 11.15 -28.18 -6.20
N SER A 230 11.86 -29.14 -5.60
CA SER A 230 11.87 -29.30 -4.15
C SER A 230 12.42 -28.07 -3.43
N ASN A 231 13.45 -27.42 -4.00
CA ASN A 231 13.98 -26.17 -3.44
C ASN A 231 12.95 -25.02 -3.56
N ALA A 232 12.24 -24.91 -4.68
CA ALA A 232 11.21 -23.90 -4.86
C ALA A 232 10.02 -24.07 -3.89
N LEU A 233 9.59 -25.31 -3.63
CA LEU A 233 8.50 -25.63 -2.71
C LEU A 233 8.80 -25.22 -1.25
N ARG A 234 10.05 -25.02 -0.89
CA ARG A 234 10.44 -24.54 0.45
C ARG A 234 9.86 -23.16 0.76
N LEU A 235 9.56 -22.34 -0.25
CA LEU A 235 8.92 -21.03 -0.03
C LEU A 235 7.57 -21.16 0.66
N GLY A 236 6.73 -22.12 0.26
CA GLY A 236 5.42 -22.35 0.84
C GLY A 236 5.45 -22.93 2.27
N TRP A 237 6.56 -23.53 2.69
CA TRP A 237 6.69 -24.17 4.00
C TRP A 237 7.39 -23.29 5.04
N GLN A 238 8.06 -22.25 4.62
CA GLN A 238 8.75 -21.32 5.53
C GLN A 238 7.85 -20.15 5.87
N ARG A 239 7.66 -19.87 7.17
CA ARG A 239 7.18 -18.56 7.61
C ARG A 239 8.27 -17.54 7.30
N VAL A 240 8.10 -16.83 6.21
CA VAL A 240 9.09 -15.86 5.75
C VAL A 240 8.94 -14.59 6.57
N ARG A 241 10.04 -14.06 7.09
CA ARG A 241 10.08 -12.82 7.87
C ARG A 241 11.17 -11.89 7.34
N LEU A 242 10.94 -10.59 7.45
CA LEU A 242 12.00 -9.62 7.20
C LEU A 242 13.11 -9.73 8.26
N PRO A 243 14.37 -9.49 7.90
CA PRO A 243 15.46 -9.39 8.86
C PRO A 243 15.16 -8.28 9.89
N GLY A 244 15.33 -8.58 11.18
CA GLY A 244 15.10 -7.61 12.26
C GLY A 244 13.71 -7.63 12.89
N GLY A 245 12.75 -8.43 12.42
CA GLY A 245 11.45 -8.62 13.06
C GLY A 245 11.61 -9.35 14.40
N LYS A 246 11.13 -8.75 15.50
CA LYS A 246 11.03 -9.43 16.80
C LYS A 246 9.89 -10.44 16.76
N ASP A 247 10.08 -11.56 17.47
CA ASP A 247 9.00 -12.51 17.73
C ASP A 247 7.90 -11.82 18.55
N GLY A 248 6.83 -11.40 17.86
CA GLY A 248 5.57 -11.12 18.55
C GLY A 248 5.00 -12.46 19.03
N ARG A 249 4.99 -12.66 20.31
CA ARG A 249 4.18 -13.70 20.98
C ARG A 249 2.82 -13.16 21.26
#